data_9cc88c760b5503a212a58b3520a5c465
#
_entry.id   9cc88c760b5503a212a58b3520a5c465
#
_cell.length_a   1.000
_cell.length_b   1.000
_cell.length_c   1.000
_cell.angle_alpha   90.00
_cell.angle_beta   90.00
_cell.angle_gamma   90.00
#
_symmetry.space_group_name_H-M   'P 1'
#
loop_
_entity.id
_entity.type
_entity.pdbx_description
1 polymer ?
#
loop_
_entity_poly.entity_id
_entity_poly.type
_entity_poly.pdbx_seq_one_letter_code
_entity_poly.pdbx_strand_id
1 'polypeptide(L)'
;GSEMCIRDREYITQKDSVDIPRQYQILSGNSVQDGPALPLLRSLMPEEVLGASFRVYIGVKGDKIIKKYQHRIPRKSEGYFLKIEKDCIVIAGADERGAYYGVQTLAQLLALDKLPLVEVTDYPDVPYRGVVEGFYGAPWSQEARIRQLDFYGRNKMNVYIYGPKDDPYHRTPNWRKPYPAREGEELKVLVNRAKENNVIFYWAIHPGQDIRWNEEDRSLLLQKFESMYQLGVRGFAVFFDDISGEGTKADKQAELLNYIDDHFVKVKRDVAPLILCPTEYNKSWTDVEGGYLTTLGDKLNEGIKVMWTGDMVVATIDKSTLDFVNPLLKRKAYIWWNFPVSDYVQDHLLLGPVYG
;
A
#
# COMPACT_ATOMS: atom_id res chain seq x y z
N GLY A 1 2.95 5.27 -19.45
CA GLY A 1 4.11 4.99 -18.68
C GLY A 1 3.85 5.12 -17.20
N SER A 2 4.16 4.11 -16.48
CA SER A 2 3.99 3.99 -15.03
C SER A 2 5.15 4.66 -14.28
N GLU A 3 5.26 5.96 -14.37
CA GLU A 3 6.38 6.67 -13.72
C GLU A 3 6.27 6.78 -12.18
N MET A 4 5.12 6.42 -11.61
CA MET A 4 4.92 6.36 -10.15
C MET A 4 5.43 5.06 -9.52
N CYS A 5 5.76 4.07 -10.31
CA CYS A 5 6.20 2.77 -9.82
C CYS A 5 7.72 2.72 -9.63
N ILE A 6 8.18 1.65 -9.09
CA ILE A 6 9.61 1.34 -9.02
C ILE A 6 10.18 1.37 -10.42
N ARG A 7 11.19 2.22 -10.66
CA ARG A 7 12.00 2.23 -11.88
C ARG A 7 13.26 1.44 -11.64
N ASP A 8 13.70 0.71 -12.65
CA ASP A 8 15.00 0.05 -12.60
C ASP A 8 16.10 1.09 -12.40
N ARG A 9 16.79 1.01 -11.27
CA ARG A 9 17.91 1.90 -10.95
C ARG A 9 19.14 1.54 -11.73
N GLU A 10 19.31 0.26 -11.97
CA GLU A 10 20.39 -0.27 -12.76
C GLU A 10 19.87 -1.43 -13.60
N TYR A 11 20.05 -1.33 -14.90
CA TYR A 11 19.67 -2.35 -15.87
C TYR A 11 20.87 -2.61 -16.77
N ILE A 12 21.54 -3.75 -16.55
CA ILE A 12 22.70 -4.16 -17.32
C ILE A 12 22.26 -5.33 -18.20
N THR A 13 22.22 -5.12 -19.52
CA THR A 13 21.88 -6.18 -20.47
C THR A 13 23.13 -6.65 -21.19
N GLN A 14 23.24 -7.97 -21.35
CA GLN A 14 24.13 -8.58 -22.31
C GLN A 14 23.37 -8.68 -23.65
N LYS A 15 24.08 -8.59 -24.77
CA LYS A 15 23.41 -8.67 -26.09
C LYS A 15 22.82 -10.06 -26.40
N ASP A 16 23.01 -11.02 -25.50
CA ASP A 16 22.54 -12.39 -25.62
C ASP A 16 21.18 -12.58 -24.95
N SER A 17 20.47 -13.56 -25.45
CA SER A 17 19.21 -14.04 -24.88
C SER A 17 19.19 -15.56 -24.92
N VAL A 18 18.33 -16.16 -24.11
CA VAL A 18 18.08 -17.61 -24.10
C VAL A 18 16.60 -17.88 -24.35
N ASP A 19 16.28 -19.08 -24.80
CA ASP A 19 14.90 -19.52 -24.88
C ASP A 19 14.34 -19.66 -23.47
N ILE A 20 13.05 -19.37 -23.31
CA ILE A 20 12.35 -19.55 -22.04
C ILE A 20 12.37 -21.06 -21.72
N PRO A 21 12.94 -21.47 -20.58
CA PRO A 21 13.06 -22.89 -20.25
C PRO A 21 11.69 -23.52 -20.06
N ARG A 22 11.48 -24.71 -20.63
CA ARG A 22 10.22 -25.47 -20.44
C ARG A 22 10.13 -26.06 -19.05
N GLN A 23 11.26 -26.55 -18.54
CA GLN A 23 11.35 -27.13 -17.19
C GLN A 23 12.36 -26.38 -16.36
N TYR A 24 12.03 -26.19 -15.10
CA TYR A 24 12.88 -25.48 -14.14
C TYR A 24 12.65 -26.03 -12.75
N GLN A 25 13.61 -25.77 -11.86
CA GLN A 25 13.46 -26.05 -10.42
C GLN A 25 13.61 -24.77 -9.62
N ILE A 26 12.67 -24.52 -8.72
CA ILE A 26 12.75 -23.42 -7.74
C ILE A 26 13.55 -23.90 -6.53
N LEU A 27 14.55 -23.10 -6.14
CA LEU A 27 15.28 -23.21 -4.89
C LEU A 27 15.04 -21.94 -4.08
N SER A 28 14.29 -22.04 -2.99
CA SER A 28 13.78 -20.89 -2.24
C SER A 28 14.34 -20.82 -0.83
N GLY A 29 14.59 -19.61 -0.35
CA GLY A 29 14.88 -19.35 1.06
C GLY A 29 13.65 -19.52 1.94
N ASN A 30 13.87 -19.72 3.25
CA ASN A 30 12.77 -19.88 4.19
C ASN A 30 11.87 -18.62 4.30
N SER A 31 12.46 -17.46 4.11
CA SER A 31 11.76 -16.19 4.27
C SER A 31 10.67 -15.92 3.22
N VAL A 32 10.66 -16.62 2.08
CA VAL A 32 9.66 -16.43 1.02
C VAL A 32 8.61 -17.55 0.94
N GLN A 33 8.65 -18.53 1.86
CA GLN A 33 7.80 -19.72 1.80
C GLN A 33 6.31 -19.41 1.90
N ASP A 34 5.95 -18.46 2.75
CA ASP A 34 4.55 -18.15 3.06
C ASP A 34 4.01 -16.90 2.33
N GLY A 35 4.87 -16.23 1.55
CA GLY A 35 4.54 -14.99 0.87
C GLY A 35 3.97 -15.17 -0.54
N PRO A 36 3.57 -14.07 -1.21
CA PRO A 36 2.99 -14.11 -2.55
C PRO A 36 4.03 -14.32 -3.68
N ALA A 37 5.32 -14.20 -3.41
CA ALA A 37 6.35 -14.30 -4.44
C ALA A 37 6.42 -15.69 -5.10
N LEU A 38 6.37 -16.76 -4.31
CA LEU A 38 6.43 -18.14 -4.85
C LEU A 38 5.21 -18.51 -5.68
N PRO A 39 3.96 -18.29 -5.24
CA PRO A 39 2.80 -18.55 -6.07
C PRO A 39 2.83 -17.78 -7.39
N LEU A 40 3.25 -16.51 -7.37
CA LEU A 40 3.40 -15.72 -8.58
C LEU A 40 4.48 -16.33 -9.50
N LEU A 41 5.65 -16.65 -8.97
CA LEU A 41 6.75 -17.26 -9.75
C LEU A 41 6.31 -18.56 -10.43
N ARG A 42 5.62 -19.43 -9.71
CA ARG A 42 5.08 -20.69 -10.25
C ARG A 42 4.05 -20.46 -11.36
N SER A 43 3.28 -19.38 -11.28
CA SER A 43 2.31 -19.04 -12.30
C SER A 43 2.91 -18.55 -13.62
N LEU A 44 4.17 -18.11 -13.61
CA LEU A 44 4.83 -17.49 -14.75
C LEU A 44 5.54 -18.50 -15.65
N MET A 45 5.92 -19.66 -15.13
CA MET A 45 6.75 -20.63 -15.82
C MET A 45 6.00 -21.97 -15.95
N PRO A 46 6.18 -22.69 -17.06
CA PRO A 46 5.25 -23.77 -17.42
C PRO A 46 5.36 -25.02 -16.54
N GLU A 47 6.57 -25.46 -16.17
CA GLU A 47 6.70 -26.75 -15.49
C GLU A 47 7.86 -26.77 -14.50
N GLU A 48 7.52 -26.86 -13.20
CA GLU A 48 8.52 -27.06 -12.14
C GLU A 48 8.82 -28.56 -11.98
N VAL A 49 10.08 -28.91 -12.14
CA VAL A 49 10.53 -30.32 -12.11
C VAL A 49 11.76 -30.44 -11.19
N LEU A 50 11.70 -31.36 -10.25
CA LEU A 50 12.83 -31.66 -9.39
C LEU A 50 14.02 -32.16 -10.21
N GLY A 51 15.18 -31.56 -10.02
CA GLY A 51 16.41 -31.92 -10.73
C GLY A 51 16.54 -31.32 -12.13
N ALA A 52 15.63 -30.40 -12.54
CA ALA A 52 15.78 -29.69 -13.81
C ALA A 52 17.13 -28.95 -13.86
N SER A 53 17.72 -28.89 -15.05
CA SER A 53 19.00 -28.20 -15.25
C SER A 53 18.91 -26.68 -15.08
N PHE A 54 17.78 -26.10 -15.49
CA PHE A 54 17.52 -24.68 -15.28
C PHE A 54 16.98 -24.43 -13.85
N ARG A 55 17.62 -23.55 -13.12
CA ARG A 55 17.27 -23.28 -11.71
C ARG A 55 16.87 -21.84 -11.48
N VAL A 56 15.87 -21.65 -10.62
CA VAL A 56 15.42 -20.33 -10.16
C VAL A 56 15.67 -20.22 -8.66
N TYR A 57 16.61 -19.37 -8.29
CA TYR A 57 16.97 -19.09 -6.90
C TYR A 57 16.18 -17.87 -6.45
N ILE A 58 15.44 -17.98 -5.36
CA ILE A 58 14.70 -16.87 -4.78
C ILE A 58 14.84 -16.84 -3.26
N GLY A 59 15.15 -15.66 -2.72
CA GLY A 59 15.27 -15.45 -1.29
C GLY A 59 15.37 -13.99 -0.94
N VAL A 60 15.53 -13.73 0.35
CA VAL A 60 15.74 -12.37 0.88
C VAL A 60 17.10 -12.28 1.56
N LYS A 61 17.52 -11.07 1.84
CA LYS A 61 18.75 -10.79 2.57
C LYS A 61 18.86 -11.67 3.82
N GLY A 62 19.96 -12.42 3.93
CA GLY A 62 20.19 -13.38 5.01
C GLY A 62 19.91 -14.84 4.65
N ASP A 63 19.13 -15.11 3.61
CA ASP A 63 18.89 -16.48 3.15
C ASP A 63 20.16 -17.08 2.52
N LYS A 64 20.49 -18.32 2.87
CA LYS A 64 21.69 -19.02 2.37
C LYS A 64 21.66 -19.19 0.86
N ILE A 65 20.48 -19.41 0.29
CA ILE A 65 20.30 -19.73 -1.13
C ILE A 65 20.78 -18.61 -2.05
N ILE A 66 20.74 -17.36 -1.59
CA ILE A 66 21.16 -16.17 -2.36
C ILE A 66 22.40 -15.48 -1.74
N LYS A 67 23.10 -16.14 -0.84
CA LYS A 67 24.23 -15.54 -0.10
C LYS A 67 25.29 -14.95 -1.03
N LYS A 68 25.57 -15.59 -2.16
CA LYS A 68 26.53 -15.13 -3.18
C LYS A 68 26.22 -13.73 -3.71
N TYR A 69 24.93 -13.36 -3.72
CA TYR A 69 24.44 -12.10 -4.29
C TYR A 69 24.07 -11.06 -3.22
N GLN A 70 24.30 -11.35 -1.94
CA GLN A 70 23.89 -10.50 -0.85
C GLN A 70 24.42 -9.06 -0.95
N HIS A 71 25.63 -8.88 -1.48
CA HIS A 71 26.25 -7.57 -1.68
C HIS A 71 25.60 -6.74 -2.80
N ARG A 72 24.80 -7.38 -3.67
CA ARG A 72 24.05 -6.74 -4.75
C ARG A 72 22.65 -6.29 -4.34
N ILE A 73 22.16 -6.76 -3.19
CA ILE A 73 20.82 -6.44 -2.71
C ILE A 73 20.79 -4.99 -2.24
N PRO A 74 19.85 -4.14 -2.72
CA PRO A 74 19.66 -2.78 -2.21
C PRO A 74 19.39 -2.77 -0.70
N ARG A 75 19.82 -1.70 -0.02
CA ARG A 75 19.56 -1.54 1.42
C ARG A 75 18.16 -1.06 1.75
N LYS A 76 17.44 -0.50 0.76
CA LYS A 76 16.11 0.03 0.94
C LYS A 76 15.07 -1.10 0.97
N SER A 77 14.05 -0.92 1.81
CA SER A 77 12.88 -1.78 1.84
C SER A 77 12.23 -1.89 0.47
N GLU A 78 11.69 -3.05 0.15
CA GLU A 78 11.10 -3.40 -1.14
C GLU A 78 12.10 -3.41 -2.31
N GLY A 79 13.38 -3.27 -2.03
CA GLY A 79 14.43 -3.39 -3.04
C GLY A 79 14.71 -4.83 -3.43
N TYR A 80 15.27 -5.02 -4.63
CA TYR A 80 15.64 -6.35 -5.13
C TYR A 80 16.80 -6.28 -6.12
N PHE A 81 17.43 -7.42 -6.26
CA PHE A 81 18.38 -7.75 -7.32
C PHE A 81 17.83 -8.94 -8.10
N LEU A 82 17.78 -8.82 -9.42
CA LEU A 82 17.38 -9.86 -10.36
C LEU A 82 18.53 -10.12 -11.32
N LYS A 83 18.91 -11.38 -11.51
CA LYS A 83 19.90 -11.80 -12.51
C LYS A 83 19.37 -12.96 -13.33
N ILE A 84 19.51 -12.86 -14.65
CA ILE A 84 19.17 -13.91 -15.60
C ILE A 84 20.45 -14.34 -16.32
N GLU A 85 20.81 -15.59 -16.16
CA GLU A 85 21.94 -16.25 -16.81
C GLU A 85 21.44 -17.38 -17.72
N LYS A 86 22.35 -18.02 -18.45
CA LYS A 86 22.00 -19.07 -19.41
C LYS A 86 21.29 -20.27 -18.81
N ASP A 87 21.59 -20.58 -17.56
CA ASP A 87 21.11 -21.77 -16.86
C ASP A 87 20.39 -21.48 -15.53
N CYS A 88 20.27 -20.20 -15.16
CA CYS A 88 19.60 -19.85 -13.92
C CYS A 88 19.03 -18.42 -13.91
N ILE A 89 18.07 -18.22 -13.00
CA ILE A 89 17.54 -16.93 -12.58
C ILE A 89 17.80 -16.79 -11.08
N VAL A 90 18.21 -15.60 -10.65
CA VAL A 90 18.38 -15.24 -9.24
C VAL A 90 17.51 -14.06 -8.91
N ILE A 91 16.67 -14.20 -7.88
CA ILE A 91 15.84 -13.13 -7.34
C ILE A 91 16.19 -12.97 -5.85
N ALA A 92 16.78 -11.84 -5.50
CA ALA A 92 17.26 -11.56 -4.16
C ALA A 92 16.64 -10.25 -3.65
N GLY A 93 15.68 -10.35 -2.74
CA GLY A 93 14.99 -9.20 -2.16
C GLY A 93 15.68 -8.66 -0.91
N ALA A 94 15.58 -7.36 -0.67
CA ALA A 94 15.93 -6.76 0.61
C ALA A 94 15.01 -7.28 1.73
N ASP A 95 13.77 -7.59 1.36
CA ASP A 95 12.71 -8.21 2.16
C ASP A 95 11.80 -9.04 1.24
N GLU A 96 10.76 -9.65 1.82
CA GLU A 96 9.80 -10.47 1.06
C GLU A 96 9.07 -9.66 -0.02
N ARG A 97 8.75 -8.39 0.27
CA ARG A 97 8.12 -7.47 -0.69
C ARG A 97 9.04 -7.19 -1.88
N GLY A 98 10.32 -6.99 -1.64
CA GLY A 98 11.33 -6.83 -2.69
C GLY A 98 11.47 -8.07 -3.55
N ALA A 99 11.47 -9.26 -2.97
CA ALA A 99 11.49 -10.52 -3.72
C ALA A 99 10.26 -10.63 -4.63
N TYR A 100 9.07 -10.29 -4.15
CA TYR A 100 7.86 -10.25 -4.97
C TYR A 100 8.01 -9.28 -6.17
N TYR A 101 8.55 -8.09 -5.95
CA TYR A 101 8.76 -7.12 -7.05
C TYR A 101 9.82 -7.58 -8.04
N GLY A 102 10.82 -8.31 -7.59
CA GLY A 102 11.75 -9.00 -8.48
C GLY A 102 11.06 -10.01 -9.39
N VAL A 103 10.10 -10.76 -8.86
CA VAL A 103 9.26 -11.68 -9.65
C VAL A 103 8.37 -10.91 -10.64
N GLN A 104 7.82 -9.77 -10.28
CA GLN A 104 7.05 -8.93 -11.20
C GLN A 104 7.90 -8.40 -12.37
N THR A 105 9.13 -8.01 -12.11
CA THR A 105 10.08 -7.64 -13.18
C THR A 105 10.39 -8.84 -14.08
N LEU A 106 10.61 -10.01 -13.49
CA LEU A 106 10.78 -11.24 -14.27
C LEU A 106 9.56 -11.51 -15.17
N ALA A 107 8.34 -11.30 -14.66
CA ALA A 107 7.12 -11.47 -15.44
C ALA A 107 7.10 -10.59 -16.70
N GLN A 108 7.56 -9.35 -16.61
CA GLN A 108 7.69 -8.45 -17.76
C GLN A 108 8.71 -8.97 -18.78
N LEU A 109 9.83 -9.51 -18.30
CA LEU A 109 10.88 -10.06 -19.18
C LEU A 109 10.44 -11.37 -19.84
N LEU A 110 9.68 -12.21 -19.14
CA LEU A 110 9.11 -13.45 -19.70
C LEU A 110 8.04 -13.20 -20.77
N ALA A 111 7.47 -11.99 -20.84
CA ALA A 111 6.56 -11.62 -21.91
C ALA A 111 7.25 -11.32 -23.25
N LEU A 112 8.57 -11.28 -23.26
CA LEU A 112 9.37 -11.17 -24.49
C LEU A 112 9.50 -12.54 -25.19
N ASP A 113 9.79 -12.53 -26.49
CA ASP A 113 9.97 -13.77 -27.26
C ASP A 113 11.12 -14.64 -26.75
N LYS A 114 12.15 -14.00 -26.25
CA LYS A 114 13.31 -14.63 -25.62
C LYS A 114 13.64 -13.94 -24.31
N LEU A 115 14.16 -14.72 -23.37
CA LEU A 115 14.59 -14.24 -22.07
C LEU A 115 15.95 -13.55 -22.18
N PRO A 116 16.04 -12.24 -21.96
CA PRO A 116 17.33 -11.54 -22.06
C PRO A 116 18.24 -11.89 -20.88
N LEU A 117 19.54 -11.95 -21.13
CA LEU A 117 20.53 -12.06 -20.07
C LEU A 117 20.76 -10.68 -19.47
N VAL A 118 20.28 -10.46 -18.25
CA VAL A 118 20.29 -9.14 -17.60
C VAL A 118 20.62 -9.22 -16.12
N GLU A 119 21.07 -8.11 -15.60
CA GLU A 119 21.07 -7.79 -14.16
C GLU A 119 20.21 -6.54 -13.93
N VAL A 120 19.30 -6.61 -12.98
CA VAL A 120 18.42 -5.50 -12.60
C VAL A 120 18.57 -5.27 -11.11
N THR A 121 18.84 -4.02 -10.72
CA THR A 121 18.81 -3.57 -9.34
C THR A 121 17.79 -2.46 -9.22
N ASP A 122 16.85 -2.59 -8.30
CA ASP A 122 15.78 -1.62 -8.17
C ASP A 122 15.26 -1.50 -6.73
N TYR A 123 14.72 -0.35 -6.40
CA TYR A 123 14.07 -0.05 -5.12
C TYR A 123 13.16 1.18 -5.27
N PRO A 124 12.11 1.31 -4.45
CA PRO A 124 11.19 2.44 -4.58
C PRO A 124 11.79 3.74 -4.05
N ASP A 125 11.44 4.84 -4.69
CA ASP A 125 11.72 6.19 -4.18
C ASP A 125 10.76 6.57 -3.06
N VAL A 126 9.50 6.15 -3.19
CA VAL A 126 8.40 6.46 -2.26
C VAL A 126 7.94 5.18 -1.58
N PRO A 127 7.84 5.17 -0.23
CA PRO A 127 7.48 3.94 0.50
C PRO A 127 6.02 3.53 0.32
N TYR A 128 5.12 4.46 0.03
CA TYR A 128 3.68 4.18 -0.13
C TYR A 128 3.21 4.60 -1.51
N ARG A 129 2.66 3.65 -2.25
CA ARG A 129 2.18 3.83 -3.61
C ARG A 129 0.86 3.10 -3.75
N GLY A 130 -0.22 3.81 -4.06
CA GLY A 130 -1.50 3.15 -4.10
C GLY A 130 -2.67 4.06 -4.40
N VAL A 131 -3.83 3.59 -4.02
CA VAL A 131 -5.11 4.23 -4.29
C VAL A 131 -5.98 4.23 -3.05
N VAL A 132 -6.71 5.32 -2.85
CA VAL A 132 -7.79 5.40 -1.88
C VAL A 132 -9.13 5.41 -2.62
N GLU A 133 -10.03 4.49 -2.26
CA GLU A 133 -11.41 4.50 -2.71
C GLU A 133 -12.25 5.24 -1.66
N GLY A 134 -12.40 6.53 -1.84
CA GLY A 134 -13.10 7.41 -0.88
C GLY A 134 -13.88 8.53 -1.56
N PHE A 135 -14.07 8.43 -2.88
CA PHE A 135 -14.79 9.41 -3.67
C PHE A 135 -16.32 9.32 -3.48
N TYR A 136 -17.01 10.41 -3.78
CA TYR A 136 -18.47 10.46 -3.88
C TYR A 136 -18.94 9.88 -5.21
N GLY A 137 -20.20 9.45 -5.26
CA GLY A 137 -20.80 8.83 -6.44
C GLY A 137 -20.81 7.31 -6.36
N ALA A 138 -20.96 6.65 -7.49
CA ALA A 138 -21.03 5.18 -7.53
C ALA A 138 -19.68 4.55 -7.16
N PRO A 139 -19.62 3.70 -6.13
CA PRO A 139 -18.39 3.03 -5.77
C PRO A 139 -18.01 1.99 -6.83
N TRP A 140 -16.78 1.52 -6.77
CA TRP A 140 -16.37 0.42 -7.62
C TRP A 140 -17.09 -0.87 -7.27
N SER A 141 -17.39 -1.68 -8.28
CA SER A 141 -17.91 -3.03 -8.05
C SER A 141 -16.84 -3.93 -7.43
N GLN A 142 -17.28 -5.02 -6.82
CA GLN A 142 -16.38 -6.05 -6.27
C GLN A 142 -15.38 -6.54 -7.33
N GLU A 143 -15.86 -6.81 -8.54
CA GLU A 143 -15.02 -7.25 -9.66
C GLU A 143 -14.01 -6.18 -10.10
N ALA A 144 -14.41 -4.92 -10.12
CA ALA A 144 -13.51 -3.81 -10.44
C ALA A 144 -12.40 -3.68 -9.40
N ARG A 145 -12.72 -3.82 -8.11
CA ARG A 145 -11.73 -3.81 -7.02
C ARG A 145 -10.74 -4.96 -7.17
N ILE A 146 -11.19 -6.16 -7.48
CA ILE A 146 -10.31 -7.32 -7.72
C ILE A 146 -9.36 -7.05 -8.88
N ARG A 147 -9.87 -6.56 -10.02
CA ARG A 147 -9.02 -6.22 -11.17
C ARG A 147 -8.00 -5.13 -10.84
N GLN A 148 -8.38 -4.15 -10.04
CA GLN A 148 -7.46 -3.10 -9.61
C GLN A 148 -6.36 -3.64 -8.69
N LEU A 149 -6.69 -4.52 -7.75
CA LEU A 149 -5.69 -5.16 -6.88
C LEU A 149 -4.66 -5.95 -7.71
N ASP A 150 -5.10 -6.67 -8.73
CA ASP A 150 -4.20 -7.35 -9.68
C ASP A 150 -3.32 -6.36 -10.44
N PHE A 151 -3.90 -5.24 -10.87
CA PHE A 151 -3.15 -4.16 -11.52
C PHE A 151 -2.09 -3.56 -10.57
N TYR A 152 -2.44 -3.33 -9.31
CA TYR A 152 -1.50 -2.78 -8.32
C TYR A 152 -0.30 -3.71 -8.12
N GLY A 153 -0.52 -5.01 -7.99
CA GLY A 153 0.56 -5.98 -7.88
C GLY A 153 1.52 -5.93 -9.06
N ARG A 154 0.99 -5.95 -10.28
CA ARG A 154 1.79 -5.89 -11.51
C ARG A 154 2.58 -4.59 -11.65
N ASN A 155 2.06 -3.48 -11.13
CA ASN A 155 2.67 -2.16 -11.23
C ASN A 155 3.40 -1.73 -9.94
N LYS A 156 3.67 -2.67 -9.05
CA LYS A 156 4.46 -2.45 -7.83
C LYS A 156 3.89 -1.38 -6.90
N MET A 157 2.56 -1.24 -6.90
CA MET A 157 1.83 -0.44 -5.92
C MET A 157 1.53 -1.30 -4.70
N ASN A 158 1.60 -0.73 -3.50
CA ASN A 158 1.60 -1.51 -2.26
C ASN A 158 0.48 -1.15 -1.28
N VAL A 159 -0.40 -0.20 -1.62
CA VAL A 159 -1.47 0.26 -0.72
C VAL A 159 -2.79 0.39 -1.48
N TYR A 160 -3.84 -0.13 -0.87
CA TYR A 160 -5.22 0.17 -1.22
C TYR A 160 -5.97 0.55 0.05
N ILE A 161 -6.58 1.73 0.07
CA ILE A 161 -7.36 2.21 1.22
C ILE A 161 -8.85 2.15 0.86
N TYR A 162 -9.57 1.31 1.59
CA TYR A 162 -11.00 1.10 1.44
C TYR A 162 -11.77 2.08 2.31
N GLY A 163 -12.53 2.98 1.70
CA GLY A 163 -13.37 3.96 2.38
C GLY A 163 -14.50 4.51 1.51
N PRO A 164 -15.30 3.63 0.80
CA PRO A 164 -16.35 4.10 -0.10
C PRO A 164 -17.45 4.82 0.67
N LYS A 165 -17.88 5.96 0.15
CA LYS A 165 -18.85 6.86 0.80
C LYS A 165 -20.26 6.27 0.96
N ASP A 166 -20.60 5.24 0.22
CA ASP A 166 -21.88 4.54 0.30
C ASP A 166 -21.88 3.34 1.26
N ASP A 167 -20.75 3.01 1.87
CA ASP A 167 -20.66 1.93 2.85
C ASP A 167 -21.10 2.42 4.24
N PRO A 168 -22.31 2.02 4.71
CA PRO A 168 -22.82 2.48 6.00
C PRO A 168 -22.11 1.87 7.21
N TYR A 169 -21.28 0.84 7.00
CA TYR A 169 -20.48 0.19 8.05
C TYR A 169 -19.06 0.73 8.17
N HIS A 170 -18.62 1.49 7.19
CA HIS A 170 -17.40 2.29 7.25
C HIS A 170 -17.64 3.62 7.97
N ARG A 171 -18.84 4.18 7.86
CA ARG A 171 -19.23 5.48 8.38
C ARG A 171 -20.59 5.42 9.09
N THR A 172 -21.13 6.60 9.44
CA THR A 172 -22.52 6.74 9.93
C THR A 172 -23.51 6.18 8.90
N PRO A 173 -24.54 5.40 9.31
CA PRO A 173 -24.95 5.25 10.72
C PRO A 173 -24.35 4.04 11.45
N ASN A 174 -23.64 3.13 10.80
CA ASN A 174 -23.34 1.82 11.34
C ASN A 174 -21.86 1.53 11.57
N TRP A 175 -21.00 2.55 11.63
CA TRP A 175 -19.55 2.30 11.86
C TRP A 175 -19.29 1.55 13.20
N ARG A 176 -20.19 1.67 14.18
CA ARG A 176 -20.12 0.96 15.46
C ARG A 176 -20.47 -0.51 15.37
N LYS A 177 -21.17 -0.92 14.29
CA LYS A 177 -21.67 -2.29 14.11
C LYS A 177 -20.70 -3.13 13.29
N PRO A 178 -20.61 -4.45 13.57
CA PRO A 178 -19.90 -5.37 12.68
C PRO A 178 -20.59 -5.42 11.31
N TYR A 179 -19.82 -5.77 10.29
CA TYR A 179 -20.42 -6.04 8.97
C TYR A 179 -21.36 -7.24 9.03
N PRO A 180 -22.47 -7.21 8.28
CA PRO A 180 -23.22 -8.43 8.01
C PRO A 180 -22.35 -9.50 7.35
N ALA A 181 -22.74 -10.77 7.51
CA ALA A 181 -21.91 -11.89 7.07
C ALA A 181 -21.53 -11.86 5.58
N ARG A 182 -22.47 -11.49 4.71
CA ARG A 182 -22.22 -11.39 3.27
C ARG A 182 -21.16 -10.34 2.92
N GLU A 183 -21.34 -9.13 3.43
CA GLU A 183 -20.42 -8.02 3.20
C GLU A 183 -19.04 -8.29 3.81
N GLY A 184 -19.01 -8.95 4.96
CA GLY A 184 -17.77 -9.42 5.59
C GLY A 184 -17.02 -10.41 4.71
N GLU A 185 -17.70 -11.38 4.10
CA GLU A 185 -17.09 -12.33 3.17
C GLU A 185 -16.60 -11.64 1.89
N GLU A 186 -17.35 -10.68 1.35
CA GLU A 186 -16.91 -9.89 0.19
C GLU A 186 -15.61 -9.10 0.51
N LEU A 187 -15.52 -8.50 1.68
CA LEU A 187 -14.29 -7.83 2.13
C LEU A 187 -13.14 -8.81 2.32
N LYS A 188 -13.39 -9.98 2.87
CA LYS A 188 -12.37 -11.02 3.04
C LYS A 188 -11.77 -11.47 1.70
N VAL A 189 -12.59 -11.58 0.65
CA VAL A 189 -12.11 -11.86 -0.72
C VAL A 189 -11.15 -10.79 -1.19
N LEU A 190 -11.47 -9.50 -0.97
CA LEU A 190 -10.58 -8.39 -1.34
C LEU A 190 -9.29 -8.39 -0.53
N VAL A 191 -9.36 -8.63 0.75
CA VAL A 191 -8.19 -8.70 1.64
C VAL A 191 -7.24 -9.82 1.19
N ASN A 192 -7.77 -10.98 0.86
CA ASN A 192 -6.97 -12.10 0.36
C ASN A 192 -6.33 -11.76 -1.00
N ARG A 193 -7.08 -11.14 -1.90
CA ARG A 193 -6.55 -10.72 -3.21
C ARG A 193 -5.46 -9.67 -3.07
N ALA A 194 -5.61 -8.72 -2.16
CA ALA A 194 -4.56 -7.75 -1.85
C ALA A 194 -3.28 -8.45 -1.37
N LYS A 195 -3.39 -9.41 -0.47
CA LYS A 195 -2.26 -10.21 0.03
C LYS A 195 -1.54 -10.97 -1.09
N GLU A 196 -2.28 -11.59 -2.00
CA GLU A 196 -1.72 -12.29 -3.17
C GLU A 196 -0.95 -11.36 -4.11
N ASN A 197 -1.33 -10.07 -4.16
CA ASN A 197 -0.71 -9.03 -4.97
C ASN A 197 0.31 -8.17 -4.21
N ASN A 198 0.72 -8.56 -3.01
CA ASN A 198 1.66 -7.81 -2.17
C ASN A 198 1.17 -6.40 -1.83
N VAL A 199 -0.14 -6.21 -1.75
CA VAL A 199 -0.80 -4.95 -1.41
C VAL A 199 -1.29 -4.99 0.03
N ILE A 200 -1.01 -3.94 0.79
CA ILE A 200 -1.59 -3.74 2.11
C ILE A 200 -3.01 -3.22 1.91
N PHE A 201 -4.00 -4.00 2.32
CA PHE A 201 -5.38 -3.56 2.38
C PHE A 201 -5.58 -2.76 3.66
N TYR A 202 -5.78 -1.44 3.51
CA TYR A 202 -6.20 -0.57 4.59
C TYR A 202 -7.71 -0.50 4.64
N TRP A 203 -8.28 -0.75 5.81
CA TRP A 203 -9.69 -0.47 6.07
C TRP A 203 -9.82 0.83 6.85
N ALA A 204 -10.57 1.78 6.30
CA ALA A 204 -10.79 3.08 6.93
C ALA A 204 -12.11 3.10 7.68
N ILE A 205 -12.14 3.77 8.85
CA ILE A 205 -13.36 4.14 9.54
C ILE A 205 -13.57 5.66 9.46
N HIS A 206 -14.81 6.10 9.29
CA HIS A 206 -15.18 7.51 9.22
C HIS A 206 -16.25 7.83 10.30
N PRO A 207 -15.83 8.01 11.56
CA PRO A 207 -16.75 8.12 12.69
C PRO A 207 -17.15 9.55 13.03
N GLY A 208 -16.59 10.56 12.37
CA GLY A 208 -16.58 11.95 12.83
C GLY A 208 -17.94 12.65 12.84
N GLN A 209 -18.92 12.16 12.08
CA GLN A 209 -20.26 12.77 12.03
C GLN A 209 -21.02 12.67 13.35
N ASP A 210 -20.82 11.57 14.10
CA ASP A 210 -21.63 11.25 15.27
C ASP A 210 -20.82 10.64 16.43
N ILE A 211 -19.50 10.69 16.36
CA ILE A 211 -18.66 10.19 17.44
C ILE A 211 -18.89 10.99 18.72
N ARG A 212 -19.08 10.26 19.80
CA ARG A 212 -19.04 10.76 21.16
C ARG A 212 -17.65 10.51 21.73
N TRP A 213 -17.01 11.52 22.25
CA TRP A 213 -15.66 11.39 22.80
C TRP A 213 -15.71 10.73 24.19
N ASN A 214 -16.21 9.51 24.26
CA ASN A 214 -16.39 8.72 25.46
C ASN A 214 -15.73 7.32 25.32
N GLU A 215 -15.65 6.62 26.42
CA GLU A 215 -15.05 5.29 26.48
C GLU A 215 -15.84 4.25 25.69
N GLU A 216 -17.17 4.37 25.65
CA GLU A 216 -18.03 3.45 24.91
C GLU A 216 -17.74 3.48 23.41
N ASP A 217 -17.72 4.67 22.79
CA ASP A 217 -17.42 4.81 21.35
C ASP A 217 -15.99 4.40 21.02
N ARG A 218 -15.03 4.74 21.88
CA ARG A 218 -13.65 4.28 21.73
C ARG A 218 -13.54 2.75 21.75
N SER A 219 -14.23 2.11 22.67
CA SER A 219 -14.27 0.65 22.77
C SER A 219 -14.93 0.01 21.54
N LEU A 220 -16.05 0.56 21.08
CA LEU A 220 -16.75 0.08 19.89
C LEU A 220 -15.88 0.21 18.62
N LEU A 221 -15.12 1.29 18.50
CA LEU A 221 -14.18 1.48 17.39
C LEU A 221 -13.09 0.41 17.40
N LEU A 222 -12.49 0.14 18.56
CA LEU A 222 -11.49 -0.92 18.68
C LEU A 222 -12.05 -2.32 18.39
N GLN A 223 -13.28 -2.59 18.84
CA GLN A 223 -13.95 -3.85 18.51
C GLN A 223 -14.21 -3.98 17.01
N LYS A 224 -14.57 -2.88 16.33
CA LYS A 224 -14.70 -2.86 14.87
C LYS A 224 -13.36 -3.17 14.19
N PHE A 225 -12.29 -2.52 14.60
CA PHE A 225 -10.95 -2.79 14.08
C PHE A 225 -10.53 -4.24 14.33
N GLU A 226 -10.80 -4.77 15.51
CA GLU A 226 -10.52 -6.19 15.80
C GLU A 226 -11.28 -7.12 14.87
N SER A 227 -12.55 -6.86 14.61
CA SER A 227 -13.35 -7.65 13.66
C SER A 227 -12.77 -7.62 12.25
N MET A 228 -12.25 -6.47 11.80
CA MET A 228 -11.59 -6.34 10.51
C MET A 228 -10.21 -7.04 10.50
N TYR A 229 -9.48 -6.98 11.60
CA TYR A 229 -8.25 -7.73 11.77
C TYR A 229 -8.46 -9.25 11.62
N GLN A 230 -9.55 -9.75 12.19
CA GLN A 230 -9.93 -11.18 12.07
C GLN A 230 -10.27 -11.58 10.61
N LEU A 231 -10.73 -10.64 9.79
CA LEU A 231 -10.91 -10.87 8.34
C LEU A 231 -9.58 -10.88 7.56
N GLY A 232 -8.47 -10.49 8.19
CA GLY A 232 -7.14 -10.43 7.58
C GLY A 232 -6.63 -9.03 7.26
N VAL A 233 -7.39 -7.96 7.57
CA VAL A 233 -6.94 -6.57 7.40
C VAL A 233 -5.70 -6.30 8.24
N ARG A 234 -4.69 -5.68 7.63
CA ARG A 234 -3.40 -5.36 8.28
C ARG A 234 -3.01 -3.89 8.16
N GLY A 235 -3.90 -3.06 7.68
CA GLY A 235 -3.78 -1.61 7.66
C GLY A 235 -5.08 -0.95 8.09
N PHE A 236 -4.98 0.09 8.91
CA PHE A 236 -6.15 0.78 9.47
C PHE A 236 -5.99 2.28 9.30
N ALA A 237 -7.09 2.94 8.99
CA ALA A 237 -7.15 4.39 8.84
C ALA A 237 -8.37 4.95 9.57
N VAL A 238 -8.26 6.17 10.05
CA VAL A 238 -9.36 6.93 10.63
C VAL A 238 -9.51 8.21 9.84
N PHE A 239 -10.71 8.42 9.29
CA PHE A 239 -11.03 9.57 8.45
C PHE A 239 -11.92 10.55 9.21
N PHE A 240 -11.49 11.81 9.23
CA PHE A 240 -12.24 12.95 9.78
C PHE A 240 -12.48 14.05 8.75
N ASP A 241 -12.39 13.69 7.46
CA ASP A 241 -12.70 14.60 6.35
C ASP A 241 -14.20 14.84 6.21
N ASP A 242 -14.55 16.02 5.70
CA ASP A 242 -15.92 16.42 5.34
C ASP A 242 -16.95 16.28 6.47
N ILE A 243 -16.56 16.66 7.67
CA ILE A 243 -17.41 16.66 8.86
C ILE A 243 -17.50 18.05 9.49
N SER A 244 -18.45 18.22 10.40
CA SER A 244 -18.61 19.41 11.21
C SER A 244 -18.93 19.07 12.67
N GLY A 245 -18.85 20.06 13.54
CA GLY A 245 -19.25 19.94 14.95
C GLY A 245 -18.19 19.27 15.83
N GLU A 246 -18.62 18.47 16.79
CA GLU A 246 -17.77 17.89 17.85
C GLU A 246 -16.67 16.95 17.33
N GLY A 247 -16.89 16.31 16.20
CA GLY A 247 -15.89 15.42 15.57
C GLY A 247 -14.65 16.12 15.05
N THR A 248 -14.65 17.44 14.91
CA THR A 248 -13.58 18.23 14.29
C THR A 248 -12.47 18.65 15.25
N LYS A 249 -12.52 18.28 16.52
CA LYS A 249 -11.57 18.71 17.56
C LYS A 249 -10.23 17.97 17.42
N ALA A 250 -9.18 18.70 17.11
CA ALA A 250 -7.84 18.15 16.89
C ALA A 250 -7.28 17.38 18.09
N ASP A 251 -7.46 17.91 19.30
CA ASP A 251 -7.00 17.26 20.54
C ASP A 251 -7.70 15.91 20.78
N LYS A 252 -8.99 15.85 20.51
CA LYS A 252 -9.77 14.62 20.62
C LYS A 252 -9.42 13.60 19.54
N GLN A 253 -9.21 14.06 18.31
CA GLN A 253 -8.73 13.20 17.22
C GLN A 253 -7.36 12.63 17.56
N ALA A 254 -6.43 13.45 18.03
CA ALA A 254 -5.08 13.00 18.42
C ALA A 254 -5.12 12.00 19.58
N GLU A 255 -5.93 12.23 20.58
CA GLU A 255 -6.12 11.33 21.73
C GLU A 255 -6.63 9.95 21.27
N LEU A 256 -7.64 9.92 20.40
CA LEU A 256 -8.18 8.69 19.84
C LEU A 256 -7.15 7.93 19.01
N LEU A 257 -6.45 8.62 18.10
CA LEU A 257 -5.44 8.01 17.23
C LEU A 257 -4.28 7.42 18.04
N ASN A 258 -3.79 8.13 19.05
CA ASN A 258 -2.76 7.64 19.94
C ASN A 258 -3.23 6.41 20.73
N TYR A 259 -4.46 6.42 21.19
CA TYR A 259 -5.03 5.25 21.89
C TYR A 259 -5.08 4.03 20.99
N ILE A 260 -5.54 4.18 19.75
CA ILE A 260 -5.56 3.09 18.76
C ILE A 260 -4.13 2.61 18.46
N ASP A 261 -3.21 3.52 18.25
CA ASP A 261 -1.82 3.19 17.97
C ASP A 261 -1.18 2.39 19.10
N ASP A 262 -1.35 2.84 20.36
CA ASP A 262 -0.73 2.22 21.51
C ASP A 262 -1.38 0.87 21.91
N HIS A 263 -2.72 0.75 21.79
CA HIS A 263 -3.47 -0.41 22.28
C HIS A 263 -3.88 -1.41 21.20
N PHE A 264 -3.70 -1.07 19.95
CA PHE A 264 -4.06 -1.93 18.82
C PHE A 264 -2.89 -2.14 17.86
N VAL A 265 -2.41 -1.07 17.21
CA VAL A 265 -1.39 -1.19 16.15
C VAL A 265 -0.07 -1.74 16.69
N LYS A 266 0.48 -1.12 17.73
CA LYS A 266 1.76 -1.54 18.31
C LYS A 266 1.70 -2.92 18.98
N VAL A 267 0.55 -3.26 19.55
CA VAL A 267 0.34 -4.56 20.22
C VAL A 267 0.31 -5.71 19.21
N LYS A 268 -0.31 -5.50 18.04
CA LYS A 268 -0.46 -6.53 17.01
C LYS A 268 0.84 -6.87 16.28
N ARG A 269 1.81 -5.98 16.20
CA ARG A 269 3.14 -6.12 15.57
C ARG A 269 3.15 -6.37 14.03
N ASP A 270 2.08 -6.90 13.46
CA ASP A 270 1.93 -7.21 12.03
C ASP A 270 0.98 -6.23 11.32
N VAL A 271 0.63 -5.13 11.97
CA VAL A 271 -0.22 -4.05 11.42
C VAL A 271 0.67 -2.92 10.93
N ALA A 272 0.35 -2.43 9.72
CA ALA A 272 1.01 -1.30 9.11
C ALA A 272 0.76 0.00 9.90
N PRO A 273 1.54 1.08 9.68
CA PRO A 273 1.32 2.34 10.37
C PRO A 273 -0.09 2.88 10.22
N LEU A 274 -0.67 3.37 11.30
CA LEU A 274 -1.99 3.98 11.33
C LEU A 274 -2.02 5.24 10.46
N ILE A 275 -3.08 5.43 9.69
CA ILE A 275 -3.28 6.60 8.83
C ILE A 275 -4.44 7.44 9.38
N LEU A 276 -4.23 8.75 9.46
CA LEU A 276 -5.25 9.75 9.76
C LEU A 276 -5.53 10.60 8.52
N CYS A 277 -6.79 10.72 8.12
CA CYS A 277 -7.21 11.83 7.28
C CYS A 277 -7.74 12.94 8.19
N PRO A 278 -7.05 14.09 8.28
CA PRO A 278 -7.47 15.17 9.15
C PRO A 278 -8.68 15.90 8.59
N THR A 279 -9.40 16.63 9.45
CA THR A 279 -10.50 17.50 9.01
C THR A 279 -9.98 18.63 8.12
N GLU A 280 -8.87 19.25 8.50
CA GLU A 280 -8.19 20.25 7.68
C GLU A 280 -7.10 19.54 6.84
N TYR A 281 -7.51 18.93 5.72
CA TYR A 281 -6.62 18.10 4.90
C TYR A 281 -6.02 18.84 3.69
N ASN A 282 -6.26 20.15 3.57
CA ASN A 282 -5.67 21.00 2.54
C ASN A 282 -5.45 22.43 3.08
N LYS A 283 -4.56 23.18 2.40
CA LYS A 283 -4.16 24.51 2.86
C LYS A 283 -5.31 25.52 2.85
N SER A 284 -6.19 25.47 1.86
CA SER A 284 -7.29 26.43 1.74
C SER A 284 -8.31 26.35 2.89
N TRP A 285 -8.36 25.21 3.57
CA TRP A 285 -9.24 25.00 4.72
C TRP A 285 -8.51 25.12 6.05
N THR A 286 -7.20 25.35 6.03
CA THR A 286 -6.40 25.43 7.24
C THR A 286 -6.54 26.82 7.88
N ASP A 287 -6.90 26.82 9.15
CA ASP A 287 -6.77 27.95 10.05
C ASP A 287 -5.52 27.74 10.93
N VAL A 288 -4.40 28.37 10.53
CA VAL A 288 -3.13 28.20 11.24
C VAL A 288 -3.22 28.76 12.67
N GLU A 289 -3.94 29.87 12.88
CA GLU A 289 -4.12 30.49 14.21
C GLU A 289 -5.04 29.64 15.10
N GLY A 290 -5.99 28.92 14.50
CA GLY A 290 -6.84 27.97 15.21
C GLY A 290 -6.08 26.74 15.72
N GLY A 291 -4.91 26.45 15.17
CA GLY A 291 -3.96 25.48 15.71
C GLY A 291 -4.34 24.02 15.50
N TYR A 292 -5.23 23.71 14.57
CA TYR A 292 -5.65 22.33 14.32
C TYR A 292 -4.46 21.43 13.91
N LEU A 293 -3.74 21.82 12.87
CA LEU A 293 -2.60 21.03 12.37
C LEU A 293 -1.43 20.99 13.36
N THR A 294 -1.12 22.09 14.03
CA THR A 294 -0.06 22.13 15.04
C THR A 294 -0.41 21.27 16.25
N THR A 295 -1.66 21.21 16.66
CA THR A 295 -2.14 20.30 17.72
C THR A 295 -1.90 18.85 17.34
N LEU A 296 -2.22 18.45 16.10
CA LEU A 296 -1.91 17.12 15.58
C LEU A 296 -0.40 16.85 15.59
N GLY A 297 0.39 17.80 15.10
CA GLY A 297 1.84 17.68 15.06
C GLY A 297 2.48 17.53 16.45
N ASP A 298 1.94 18.21 17.45
CA ASP A 298 2.44 18.19 18.82
C ASP A 298 2.02 16.90 19.57
N LYS A 299 0.84 16.38 19.32
CA LYS A 299 0.21 15.34 20.13
C LYS A 299 0.23 13.95 19.53
N LEU A 300 0.20 13.81 18.20
CA LEU A 300 0.18 12.49 17.55
C LEU A 300 1.51 11.73 17.75
N ASN A 301 1.40 10.46 18.03
CA ASN A 301 2.55 9.54 18.01
C ASN A 301 3.27 9.63 16.65
N GLU A 302 4.59 9.56 16.65
CA GLU A 302 5.43 9.76 15.46
C GLU A 302 5.13 8.80 14.30
N GLY A 303 4.72 7.56 14.61
CA GLY A 303 4.41 6.54 13.61
C GLY A 303 3.12 6.76 12.84
N ILE A 304 2.24 7.64 13.30
CA ILE A 304 0.96 7.91 12.66
C ILE A 304 1.17 8.78 11.42
N LYS A 305 0.64 8.33 10.29
CA LYS A 305 0.69 9.06 9.01
C LYS A 305 -0.51 9.98 8.90
N VAL A 306 -0.29 11.19 8.38
CA VAL A 306 -1.35 12.21 8.24
C VAL A 306 -1.49 12.58 6.77
N MET A 307 -2.70 12.40 6.22
CA MET A 307 -3.01 12.67 4.81
C MET A 307 -3.10 14.17 4.52
N TRP A 308 -2.74 14.53 3.30
CA TRP A 308 -2.75 15.90 2.81
C TRP A 308 -2.98 15.94 1.31
N THR A 309 -3.90 16.78 0.84
CA THR A 309 -4.26 16.88 -0.58
C THR A 309 -3.56 18.00 -1.34
N GLY A 310 -2.83 18.86 -0.65
CA GLY A 310 -2.15 20.01 -1.25
C GLY A 310 -2.78 21.34 -0.85
N ASP A 311 -2.61 22.37 -1.67
CA ASP A 311 -3.13 23.71 -1.37
C ASP A 311 -4.66 23.80 -1.43
N MET A 312 -5.27 22.90 -2.18
CA MET A 312 -6.73 22.77 -2.32
C MET A 312 -7.14 21.29 -2.25
N VAL A 313 -8.43 21.01 -2.25
CA VAL A 313 -8.98 19.64 -2.30
C VAL A 313 -8.44 18.89 -3.52
N VAL A 314 -8.45 19.56 -4.68
CA VAL A 314 -7.84 19.08 -5.92
C VAL A 314 -6.73 20.04 -6.31
N ALA A 315 -5.49 19.59 -6.25
CA ALA A 315 -4.31 20.42 -6.49
C ALA A 315 -3.15 19.59 -7.04
N THR A 316 -2.20 20.27 -7.64
CA THR A 316 -0.87 19.70 -7.88
C THR A 316 -0.10 19.63 -6.57
N ILE A 317 0.74 18.62 -6.43
CA ILE A 317 1.60 18.48 -5.25
C ILE A 317 2.98 19.02 -5.62
N ASP A 318 3.40 20.05 -4.90
CA ASP A 318 4.69 20.69 -5.11
C ASP A 318 5.45 20.91 -3.77
N LYS A 319 6.68 21.37 -3.88
CA LYS A 319 7.51 21.63 -2.73
C LYS A 319 6.89 22.65 -1.77
N SER A 320 6.17 23.65 -2.28
CA SER A 320 5.63 24.73 -1.44
C SER A 320 4.57 24.23 -0.48
N THR A 321 3.69 23.32 -0.91
CA THR A 321 2.68 22.74 -0.02
C THR A 321 3.32 21.86 1.05
N LEU A 322 4.40 21.14 0.72
CA LEU A 322 5.14 20.33 1.70
C LEU A 322 5.90 21.19 2.71
N ASP A 323 6.53 22.27 2.26
CA ASP A 323 7.21 23.24 3.14
C ASP A 323 6.21 23.92 4.09
N PHE A 324 4.95 24.05 3.69
CA PHE A 324 3.89 24.55 4.55
C PHE A 324 3.44 23.53 5.59
N VAL A 325 3.06 22.31 5.18
CA VAL A 325 2.38 21.35 6.05
C VAL A 325 3.32 20.54 6.93
N ASN A 326 4.47 20.12 6.41
CA ASN A 326 5.38 19.23 7.15
C ASN A 326 5.87 19.81 8.48
N PRO A 327 6.25 21.11 8.58
CA PRO A 327 6.61 21.70 9.86
C PRO A 327 5.46 21.75 10.86
N LEU A 328 4.24 22.01 10.40
CA LEU A 328 3.04 22.07 11.26
C LEU A 328 2.72 20.69 11.85
N LEU A 329 2.81 19.64 11.04
CA LEU A 329 2.57 18.25 11.44
C LEU A 329 3.78 17.60 12.12
N LYS A 330 4.97 18.22 12.06
CA LYS A 330 6.24 17.67 12.55
C LYS A 330 6.56 16.27 11.99
N ARG A 331 6.14 16.05 10.75
CA ARG A 331 6.36 14.82 9.99
C ARG A 331 6.15 15.06 8.51
N LYS A 332 6.63 14.14 7.67
CA LYS A 332 6.29 14.16 6.25
C LYS A 332 4.81 13.85 6.07
N ALA A 333 4.11 14.68 5.29
CA ALA A 333 2.73 14.42 4.94
C ALA A 333 2.59 13.13 4.13
N TYR A 334 1.49 12.41 4.39
CA TYR A 334 1.06 11.29 3.57
C TYR A 334 0.18 11.85 2.44
N ILE A 335 0.71 11.88 1.20
CA ILE A 335 0.05 12.57 0.11
C ILE A 335 -1.16 11.81 -0.37
N TRP A 336 -2.29 12.50 -0.38
CA TRP A 336 -3.54 12.09 -1.01
C TRP A 336 -3.81 12.98 -2.23
N TRP A 337 -3.40 12.50 -3.38
CA TRP A 337 -3.52 13.27 -4.60
C TRP A 337 -4.86 12.99 -5.30
N ASN A 338 -5.77 13.97 -5.30
CA ASN A 338 -7.10 13.84 -5.90
C ASN A 338 -7.12 14.04 -7.40
N PHE A 339 -6.08 14.62 -7.97
CA PHE A 339 -5.95 14.78 -9.41
C PHE A 339 -5.32 13.53 -10.04
N PRO A 340 -5.73 13.07 -11.24
CA PRO A 340 -6.77 13.62 -12.13
C PRO A 340 -8.18 13.06 -11.89
N VAL A 341 -8.37 12.17 -10.95
CA VAL A 341 -9.68 11.58 -10.63
C VAL A 341 -10.29 12.32 -9.46
N SER A 342 -11.41 12.95 -9.68
CA SER A 342 -12.08 13.79 -8.69
C SER A 342 -13.59 13.63 -8.77
N ASP A 343 -14.27 13.83 -7.65
CA ASP A 343 -15.72 13.91 -7.54
C ASP A 343 -16.35 15.02 -8.40
N TYR A 344 -15.55 16.01 -8.79
CA TYR A 344 -16.00 17.13 -9.65
C TYR A 344 -16.21 16.74 -11.10
N VAL A 345 -15.62 15.64 -11.56
CA VAL A 345 -15.66 15.19 -12.95
C VAL A 345 -16.07 13.72 -12.98
N GLN A 346 -17.34 13.46 -12.76
CA GLN A 346 -17.86 12.10 -12.59
C GLN A 346 -17.85 11.28 -13.88
N ASP A 347 -18.00 11.94 -15.04
CA ASP A 347 -18.16 11.29 -16.35
C ASP A 347 -16.87 11.23 -17.17
N HIS A 348 -15.78 11.79 -16.67
CA HIS A 348 -14.53 11.90 -17.41
C HIS A 348 -13.34 11.51 -16.54
N LEU A 349 -12.50 10.65 -17.07
CA LEU A 349 -11.17 10.40 -16.53
C LEU A 349 -10.19 11.40 -17.13
N LEU A 350 -9.74 12.35 -16.32
CA LEU A 350 -8.69 13.28 -16.72
C LEU A 350 -7.33 12.57 -16.61
N LEU A 351 -6.69 12.38 -17.76
CA LEU A 351 -5.33 11.84 -17.80
C LEU A 351 -4.35 13.00 -17.85
N GLY A 352 -3.45 13.03 -16.90
CA GLY A 352 -2.39 14.02 -16.80
C GLY A 352 -1.06 13.40 -16.42
N PRO A 353 0.04 14.12 -16.61
CA PRO A 353 1.32 13.66 -16.10
C PRO A 353 1.29 13.60 -14.57
N VAL A 354 2.07 12.69 -14.02
CA VAL A 354 2.32 12.64 -12.58
C VAL A 354 3.32 13.73 -12.25
N TYR A 355 2.93 14.64 -11.38
CA TYR A 355 3.77 15.70 -10.86
C TYR A 355 4.21 15.35 -9.43
N GLY A 356 5.49 15.53 -9.11
CA GLY A 356 6.01 15.31 -7.78
C GLY A 356 7.48 14.99 -7.76
#